data_8581d3f3a18c70178b80d6b5efe79532
#
_entry.id   8581d3f3a18c70178b80d6b5efe79532
#
_cell.length_a   1.000
_cell.length_b   1.000
_cell.length_c   1.000
_cell.angle_alpha   90.00
_cell.angle_beta   90.00
_cell.angle_gamma   90.00
#
_symmetry.space_group_name_H-M   'P 1'
#
loop_
_entity.id
_entity.type
_entity.pdbx_description
1 polymer ?
#
loop_
_entity_poly.entity_id
_entity_poly.type
_entity_poly.pdbx_seq_one_letter_code
_entity_poly.pdbx_strand_id
1 'polypeptide(L)'
;MKRLVLAWAATAVTATGAAVAVLSLLGNGLTGTSGHVLSEQEVRAALATATPRAVASPGAAPTQTSQGKLIRSAGGTVIAACAGDQVTLRSWSPAQDYSVDGVEPGPALEAKVEFEPDEGEEIELTIVCVGGRPVVRGR
;
A
#
# COMPACT_ATOMS: atom_id res chain seq x y z
N MET A 1 -59.45 -0.95 11.24
CA MET A 1 -58.16 -1.31 11.84
C MET A 1 -57.49 -2.56 11.25
N LYS A 2 -58.21 -3.67 11.01
CA LYS A 2 -57.60 -4.89 10.44
C LYS A 2 -56.96 -4.69 9.07
N ARG A 3 -57.55 -3.85 8.19
CA ARG A 3 -56.98 -3.63 6.83
C ARG A 3 -55.71 -2.79 6.82
N LEU A 4 -55.53 -1.91 7.78
CA LEU A 4 -54.31 -1.12 7.94
C LEU A 4 -53.13 -1.98 8.44
N VAL A 5 -53.40 -2.90 9.35
CA VAL A 5 -52.39 -3.84 9.88
C VAL A 5 -51.89 -4.80 8.79
N LEU A 6 -52.81 -5.28 7.93
CA LEU A 6 -52.42 -6.12 6.80
C LEU A 6 -51.59 -5.39 5.75
N ALA A 7 -51.87 -4.10 5.48
CA ALA A 7 -51.07 -3.29 4.59
C ALA A 7 -49.63 -3.07 5.13
N TRP A 8 -49.51 -2.82 6.44
CA TRP A 8 -48.20 -2.68 7.09
C TRP A 8 -47.39 -3.99 7.09
N ALA A 9 -48.06 -5.12 7.31
CA ALA A 9 -47.39 -6.41 7.28
C ALA A 9 -46.85 -6.75 5.87
N ALA A 10 -47.59 -6.43 4.84
CA ALA A 10 -47.17 -6.67 3.44
C ALA A 10 -45.96 -5.81 3.04
N THR A 11 -45.92 -4.54 3.46
CA THR A 11 -44.77 -3.67 3.17
C THR A 11 -43.50 -4.09 3.92
N ALA A 12 -43.63 -4.57 5.17
CA ALA A 12 -42.48 -5.06 5.93
C ALA A 12 -41.84 -6.29 5.30
N VAL A 13 -42.62 -7.24 4.81
CA VAL A 13 -42.12 -8.47 4.18
C VAL A 13 -41.41 -8.17 2.86
N THR A 14 -41.92 -7.25 2.04
CA THR A 14 -41.28 -6.89 0.76
C THR A 14 -39.97 -6.13 0.97
N ALA A 15 -39.89 -5.25 1.95
CA ALA A 15 -38.66 -4.52 2.28
C ALA A 15 -37.54 -5.44 2.79
N THR A 16 -37.88 -6.41 3.63
CA THR A 16 -36.89 -7.37 4.18
C THR A 16 -36.39 -8.33 3.10
N GLY A 17 -37.25 -8.78 2.21
CA GLY A 17 -36.87 -9.67 1.09
C GLY A 17 -35.89 -9.00 0.13
N ALA A 18 -36.10 -7.72 -0.21
CA ALA A 18 -35.20 -6.97 -1.11
C ALA A 18 -33.81 -6.75 -0.47
N ALA A 19 -33.73 -6.46 0.82
CA ALA A 19 -32.47 -6.27 1.53
C ALA A 19 -31.62 -7.55 1.56
N VAL A 20 -32.24 -8.70 1.81
CA VAL A 20 -31.53 -9.98 1.81
C VAL A 20 -31.01 -10.35 0.41
N ALA A 21 -31.77 -10.08 -0.64
CA ALA A 21 -31.32 -10.35 -2.01
C ALA A 21 -30.13 -9.49 -2.42
N VAL A 22 -30.12 -8.20 -2.06
CA VAL A 22 -29.01 -7.29 -2.34
C VAL A 22 -27.75 -7.70 -1.56
N LEU A 23 -27.89 -8.07 -0.28
CA LEU A 23 -26.76 -8.55 0.52
C LEU A 23 -26.19 -9.87 0.00
N SER A 24 -27.02 -10.77 -0.51
CA SER A 24 -26.56 -12.02 -1.09
C SER A 24 -25.81 -11.79 -2.41
N LEU A 25 -26.26 -10.86 -3.26
CA LEU A 25 -25.57 -10.49 -4.50
C LEU A 25 -24.23 -9.81 -4.23
N LEU A 26 -24.17 -8.89 -3.29
CA LEU A 26 -22.91 -8.21 -2.87
C LEU A 26 -21.98 -9.18 -2.14
N GLY A 27 -22.51 -10.03 -1.27
CA GLY A 27 -21.73 -11.04 -0.55
C GLY A 27 -21.05 -12.03 -1.49
N ASN A 28 -21.77 -12.56 -2.46
CA ASN A 28 -21.20 -13.48 -3.44
C ASN A 28 -20.19 -12.81 -4.39
N GLY A 29 -20.34 -11.51 -4.67
CA GLY A 29 -19.38 -10.76 -5.47
C GLY A 29 -18.07 -10.46 -4.73
N LEU A 30 -18.12 -10.29 -3.40
CA LEU A 30 -16.94 -10.00 -2.58
C LEU A 30 -16.25 -11.27 -2.05
N THR A 31 -16.99 -12.36 -1.84
CA THR A 31 -16.45 -13.65 -1.41
C THR A 31 -16.13 -14.60 -2.57
N GLY A 32 -16.63 -14.32 -3.79
CA GLY A 32 -16.37 -15.09 -5.00
C GLY A 32 -14.98 -14.90 -5.59
N THR A 33 -14.20 -13.94 -5.08
CA THR A 33 -12.80 -13.81 -5.46
C THR A 33 -11.93 -14.52 -4.42
N SER A 34 -12.05 -15.88 -4.43
CA SER A 34 -10.94 -16.77 -4.12
C SER A 34 -10.29 -16.66 -2.76
N GLY A 35 -11.02 -17.03 -1.72
CA GLY A 35 -10.41 -17.76 -0.63
C GLY A 35 -10.14 -19.22 -1.01
N HIS A 36 -9.67 -19.48 -2.23
CA HIS A 36 -9.20 -20.82 -2.57
C HIS A 36 -7.86 -20.98 -1.86
N VAL A 37 -7.88 -21.62 -0.72
CA VAL A 37 -6.68 -22.05 -0.02
C VAL A 37 -6.05 -23.09 -0.95
N LEU A 38 -4.99 -22.69 -1.65
CA LEU A 38 -4.22 -23.59 -2.49
C LEU A 38 -3.76 -24.76 -1.64
N SER A 39 -4.04 -25.98 -2.07
CA SER A 39 -3.52 -27.15 -1.40
C SER A 39 -1.99 -27.20 -1.55
N GLU A 40 -1.28 -27.85 -0.61
CA GLU A 40 0.17 -28.00 -0.73
C GLU A 40 0.61 -28.61 -2.07
N GLN A 41 -0.24 -29.47 -2.65
CA GLN A 41 0.03 -30.09 -3.95
C GLN A 41 -0.08 -29.06 -5.09
N GLU A 42 -1.05 -28.14 -5.05
CA GLU A 42 -1.20 -27.08 -6.05
C GLU A 42 -0.07 -26.07 -5.96
N VAL A 43 0.35 -25.70 -4.74
CA VAL A 43 1.51 -24.82 -4.52
C VAL A 43 2.79 -25.48 -5.05
N ARG A 44 2.97 -26.76 -4.77
CA ARG A 44 4.16 -27.52 -5.24
C ARG A 44 4.16 -27.70 -6.76
N ALA A 45 3.01 -27.94 -7.38
CA ALA A 45 2.86 -28.00 -8.83
C ALA A 45 3.11 -26.64 -9.48
N ALA A 46 2.60 -25.55 -8.91
CA ALA A 46 2.84 -24.20 -9.41
C ALA A 46 4.34 -23.83 -9.29
N LEU A 47 5.01 -24.21 -8.22
CA LEU A 47 6.45 -24.00 -8.05
C LEU A 47 7.29 -24.86 -9.02
N ALA A 48 6.84 -26.07 -9.33
CA ALA A 48 7.55 -26.95 -10.28
C ALA A 48 7.43 -26.47 -11.73
N THR A 49 6.33 -25.76 -12.06
CA THR A 49 6.10 -25.15 -13.39
C THR A 49 6.57 -23.70 -13.47
N ALA A 50 6.90 -23.07 -12.34
CA ALA A 50 7.52 -21.77 -12.32
C ALA A 50 8.91 -21.86 -12.98
N THR A 51 8.99 -21.45 -14.23
CA THR A 51 10.29 -21.32 -14.91
C THR A 51 11.15 -20.39 -14.07
N PRO A 52 12.36 -20.82 -13.63
CA PRO A 52 13.25 -19.91 -12.92
C PRO A 52 13.45 -18.70 -13.81
N ARG A 53 12.98 -17.55 -13.38
CA ARG A 53 13.31 -16.31 -14.07
C ARG A 53 14.81 -16.23 -14.08
N ALA A 54 15.40 -16.34 -15.28
CA ALA A 54 16.84 -16.34 -15.46
C ALA A 54 17.40 -15.18 -14.64
N VAL A 55 18.19 -15.52 -13.61
CA VAL A 55 18.99 -14.53 -12.90
C VAL A 55 19.92 -14.00 -13.98
N ALA A 56 19.78 -12.74 -14.35
CA ALA A 56 20.60 -12.11 -15.35
C ALA A 56 22.06 -12.44 -15.03
N SER A 57 22.78 -12.97 -16.00
CA SER A 57 24.20 -13.29 -15.89
C SER A 57 24.97 -12.14 -15.23
N PRO A 58 25.95 -12.44 -14.34
CA PRO A 58 26.76 -11.42 -13.70
C PRO A 58 27.75 -10.82 -14.70
N GLY A 59 27.27 -10.01 -15.63
CA GLY A 59 28.07 -9.41 -16.68
C GLY A 59 27.57 -8.05 -17.19
N ALA A 60 26.33 -7.69 -16.89
CA ALA A 60 25.85 -6.34 -17.05
C ALA A 60 25.89 -5.68 -15.67
N ALA A 61 26.81 -4.74 -15.47
CA ALA A 61 26.71 -3.84 -14.33
C ALA A 61 25.27 -3.28 -14.33
N PRO A 62 24.47 -3.48 -13.28
CA PRO A 62 23.15 -2.90 -13.24
C PRO A 62 23.37 -1.39 -13.40
N THR A 63 22.90 -0.84 -14.50
CA THR A 63 22.65 0.59 -14.59
C THR A 63 21.86 0.90 -13.32
N GLN A 64 22.45 1.64 -12.39
CA GLN A 64 21.86 1.94 -11.07
C GLN A 64 20.68 2.89 -11.23
N THR A 65 19.74 2.51 -12.06
CA THR A 65 18.52 3.23 -12.35
C THR A 65 17.43 2.56 -11.52
N SER A 66 17.13 3.17 -10.41
CA SER A 66 15.90 2.99 -9.65
C SER A 66 15.80 1.95 -8.54
N GLN A 67 16.85 1.39 -8.03
CA GLN A 67 16.71 0.71 -6.74
C GLN A 67 16.62 1.78 -5.64
N GLY A 68 15.41 1.95 -5.09
CA GLY A 68 15.20 2.87 -3.99
C GLY A 68 16.06 2.50 -2.79
N LYS A 69 16.62 3.49 -2.13
CA LYS A 69 17.36 3.31 -0.86
C LYS A 69 16.38 3.46 0.29
N LEU A 70 16.40 2.51 1.21
CA LEU A 70 15.66 2.61 2.47
C LEU A 70 16.39 3.55 3.43
N ILE A 71 15.68 4.56 3.89
CA ILE A 71 16.09 5.54 4.91
C ILE A 71 15.25 5.29 6.14
N ARG A 72 15.86 5.26 7.31
CA ARG A 72 15.20 5.03 8.59
C ARG A 72 15.36 6.25 9.48
N SER A 73 14.30 6.61 10.21
CA SER A 73 14.27 7.62 11.26
C SER A 73 13.47 7.09 12.44
N ALA A 74 13.43 7.84 13.52
CA ALA A 74 12.56 7.52 14.65
C ALA A 74 11.07 7.64 14.26
N GLY A 75 10.71 8.57 13.39
CA GLY A 75 9.33 8.76 12.93
C GLY A 75 8.85 7.76 11.88
N GLY A 76 9.76 6.97 11.28
CA GLY A 76 9.36 6.01 10.26
C GLY A 76 10.45 5.66 9.25
N THR A 77 10.03 5.04 8.15
CA THR A 77 10.91 4.62 7.06
C THR A 77 10.47 5.23 5.74
N VAL A 78 11.44 5.55 4.88
CA VAL A 78 11.20 6.12 3.54
C VAL A 78 12.04 5.36 2.53
N ILE A 79 11.47 5.04 1.38
CA ILE A 79 12.21 4.54 0.22
C ILE A 79 12.32 5.69 -0.79
N ALA A 80 13.54 6.13 -1.05
CA ALA A 80 13.83 7.21 -1.99
C ALA A 80 14.75 6.72 -3.11
N ALA A 81 14.57 7.26 -4.31
CA ALA A 81 15.39 6.97 -5.49
C ALA A 81 15.90 8.26 -6.11
N CYS A 82 17.08 8.21 -6.73
CA CYS A 82 17.67 9.31 -7.48
C CYS A 82 17.62 9.05 -8.98
N ALA A 83 17.32 10.12 -9.72
CA ALA A 83 17.49 10.19 -11.17
C ALA A 83 18.29 11.48 -11.48
N GLY A 84 19.60 11.35 -11.69
CA GLY A 84 20.50 12.49 -11.66
C GLY A 84 20.51 13.16 -10.29
N ASP A 85 20.27 14.47 -10.27
CA ASP A 85 20.19 15.26 -9.04
C ASP A 85 18.77 15.33 -8.44
N GLN A 86 17.79 14.73 -9.12
CA GLN A 86 16.41 14.72 -8.64
C GLN A 86 16.15 13.51 -7.77
N VAL A 87 15.52 13.75 -6.62
CA VAL A 87 15.05 12.73 -5.71
C VAL A 87 13.55 12.52 -5.85
N THR A 88 13.13 11.25 -5.71
CA THR A 88 11.71 10.88 -5.67
C THR A 88 11.50 9.91 -4.51
N LEU A 89 10.53 10.20 -3.65
CA LEU A 89 10.06 9.26 -2.63
C LEU A 89 9.16 8.23 -3.30
N ARG A 90 9.43 6.96 -3.09
CA ARG A 90 8.68 5.83 -3.67
C ARG A 90 7.65 5.28 -2.69
N SER A 91 7.98 5.27 -1.41
CA SER A 91 7.07 4.91 -0.34
C SER A 91 7.57 5.46 1.00
N TRP A 92 6.65 5.58 1.93
CA TRP A 92 6.91 5.96 3.31
C TRP A 92 5.97 5.19 4.22
N SER A 93 6.44 4.91 5.42
CA SER A 93 5.68 4.19 6.43
C SER A 93 6.01 4.77 7.79
N PRO A 94 5.05 5.39 8.48
CA PRO A 94 5.28 5.91 9.81
C PRO A 94 5.58 4.77 10.79
N ALA A 95 6.33 5.08 11.84
CA ALA A 95 6.52 4.20 12.97
C ALA A 95 5.23 4.12 13.81
N GLN A 96 5.22 3.23 14.79
CA GLN A 96 4.12 3.19 15.76
C GLN A 96 4.07 4.53 16.50
N ASP A 97 2.86 5.01 16.79
CA ASP A 97 2.60 6.30 17.46
C ASP A 97 3.03 7.54 16.64
N TYR A 98 3.22 7.36 15.32
CA TYR A 98 3.45 8.44 14.37
C TYR A 98 2.41 8.41 13.24
N SER A 99 2.06 9.60 12.76
CA SER A 99 1.31 9.82 11.52
C SER A 99 2.16 10.54 10.48
N VAL A 100 1.68 10.59 9.24
CA VAL A 100 2.30 11.40 8.19
C VAL A 100 1.46 12.65 8.02
N ASP A 101 2.05 13.81 8.30
CA ASP A 101 1.35 15.11 8.17
C ASP A 101 1.57 15.72 6.78
N GLY A 102 2.81 15.68 6.27
CA GLY A 102 3.16 16.25 4.98
C GLY A 102 4.10 15.39 4.15
N VAL A 103 3.89 15.37 2.82
CA VAL A 103 4.81 14.71 1.88
C VAL A 103 4.96 15.52 0.61
N GLU A 104 6.21 15.83 0.28
CA GLU A 104 6.63 16.36 -1.02
C GLU A 104 7.44 15.27 -1.75
N PRO A 105 6.80 14.39 -2.53
CA PRO A 105 7.45 13.17 -3.02
C PRO A 105 8.43 13.39 -4.16
N GLY A 106 8.47 14.56 -4.77
CA GLY A 106 9.27 14.82 -5.96
C GLY A 106 8.59 14.32 -7.27
N PRO A 107 9.33 14.25 -8.42
CA PRO A 107 10.77 14.46 -8.55
C PRO A 107 11.18 15.93 -8.40
N ALA A 108 12.16 16.19 -7.54
CA ALA A 108 12.68 17.52 -7.26
C ALA A 108 14.14 17.45 -6.77
N LEU A 109 14.82 18.59 -6.61
CA LEU A 109 16.16 18.63 -6.00
C LEU A 109 16.13 18.20 -4.52
N GLU A 110 14.99 18.38 -3.87
CA GLU A 110 14.71 17.97 -2.49
C GLU A 110 13.34 17.32 -2.44
N ALA A 111 13.21 16.29 -1.63
CA ALA A 111 11.93 15.68 -1.28
C ALA A 111 11.79 15.66 0.23
N LYS A 112 10.57 15.82 0.73
CA LYS A 112 10.30 15.93 2.16
C LYS A 112 9.23 14.94 2.60
N VAL A 113 9.35 14.50 3.83
CA VAL A 113 8.28 13.81 4.56
C VAL A 113 8.33 14.23 6.01
N GLU A 114 7.16 14.50 6.55
CA GLU A 114 6.93 14.95 7.92
C GLU A 114 6.19 13.85 8.66
N PHE A 115 6.79 13.40 9.77
CA PHE A 115 6.21 12.42 10.68
C PHE A 115 5.81 13.12 11.97
N GLU A 116 4.52 13.18 12.24
CA GLU A 116 3.97 13.78 13.44
C GLU A 116 3.71 12.68 14.47
N PRO A 117 4.32 12.75 15.67
CA PRO A 117 4.02 11.83 16.78
C PRO A 117 2.70 12.20 17.44
N ASP A 118 2.06 11.21 18.09
CA ASP A 118 0.89 11.49 18.93
C ASP A 118 1.22 12.45 20.09
N GLU A 119 2.48 12.42 20.58
CA GLU A 119 3.03 13.33 21.58
C GLU A 119 4.51 13.59 21.27
N GLY A 120 4.94 14.85 21.28
CA GLY A 120 6.35 15.23 21.12
C GLY A 120 6.65 16.13 19.94
N GLU A 121 7.90 16.12 19.48
CA GLU A 121 8.35 16.91 18.33
C GLU A 121 8.20 16.14 17.02
N GLU A 122 7.76 16.86 16.01
CA GLU A 122 7.68 16.40 14.62
C GLU A 122 9.07 16.06 14.06
N ILE A 123 9.13 15.05 13.22
CA ILE A 123 10.35 14.64 12.54
C ILE A 123 10.23 14.91 11.05
N GLU A 124 10.85 15.99 10.58
CA GLU A 124 11.00 16.30 9.17
C GLU A 124 12.23 15.60 8.58
N LEU A 125 12.06 14.87 7.49
CA LEU A 125 13.14 14.33 6.70
C LEU A 125 13.21 15.06 5.36
N THR A 126 14.25 15.84 5.17
CA THR A 126 14.61 16.40 3.87
C THR A 126 15.62 15.49 3.19
N ILE A 127 15.30 14.99 2.02
CA ILE A 127 16.12 14.01 1.27
C ILE A 127 16.59 14.66 -0.03
N VAL A 128 17.87 14.52 -0.32
CA VAL A 128 18.51 15.02 -1.54
C VAL A 128 19.34 13.94 -2.21
N CYS A 129 19.72 14.15 -3.46
CA CYS A 129 20.62 13.25 -4.18
C CYS A 129 22.06 13.76 -4.12
N VAL A 130 22.97 12.93 -3.62
CA VAL A 130 24.42 13.19 -3.62
C VAL A 130 25.12 12.02 -4.29
N GLY A 131 25.79 12.29 -5.41
CA GLY A 131 26.46 11.24 -6.19
C GLY A 131 25.50 10.12 -6.67
N GLY A 132 24.26 10.49 -7.01
CA GLY A 132 23.24 9.54 -7.46
C GLY A 132 22.61 8.68 -6.35
N ARG A 133 22.85 9.03 -5.09
CA ARG A 133 22.32 8.30 -3.92
C ARG A 133 21.47 9.21 -3.04
N PRO A 134 20.29 8.75 -2.60
CA PRO A 134 19.49 9.51 -1.65
C PRO A 134 20.20 9.59 -0.29
N VAL A 135 20.31 10.79 0.25
CA VAL A 135 20.82 11.07 1.59
C VAL A 135 19.92 12.04 2.31
N VAL A 136 19.81 11.91 3.62
CA VAL A 136 19.10 12.88 4.45
C VAL A 136 20.00 14.10 4.60
N ARG A 137 19.46 15.29 4.35
CA ARG A 137 20.13 16.54 4.67
C ARG A 137 20.08 16.71 6.19
N GLY A 138 21.23 16.62 6.84
CA GLY A 138 21.33 16.92 8.27
C GLY A 138 20.97 18.38 8.54
N ARG A 139 20.27 18.60 9.67
CA ARG A 139 20.13 19.92 10.26
C ARG A 139 21.47 20.39 10.78
#